data_0406d090bfcd3a95c1a7d7393bfc97a4
#
_entry.id   0406d090bfcd3a95c1a7d7393bfc97a4
#
_cell.length_a   1.000
_cell.length_b   1.000
_cell.length_c   1.000
_cell.angle_alpha   90.00
_cell.angle_beta   90.00
_cell.angle_gamma   90.00
#
_symmetry.space_group_name_H-M   'P 1'
#
loop_
_entity.id
_entity.type
_entity.pdbx_description
1 polymer ?
#
loop_
_entity_poly.entity_id
_entity_poly.type
_entity_poly.pdbx_seq_one_letter_code
_entity_poly.pdbx_strand_id
1 'polypeptide(L)'
;MRSSALVARGLRDLTRDSNWLIKKVFTGRSQHLAISPTGEVCAISAHVHHGKAQVALYDIELSVPTMTLAVPAGGVTVSPESAAVFSWSPTARYLAGAWSGWPAGLHLFDLQGKLYLARLGEWESVPTNLAWSASGDYFVATSRGKRSALQVWEPRGGPPGGEPARELATPDWLEPQQAGEEFAEEGSFGGFGRALFSPNEEALASVIEIKGEWADDSIMVADVTKLSRRKVFGARGHVTDLTWTPDCEQIVYCAAGQAYRLEPQSVNSEALPFGAELCVCHPHLPLCVCFSSWLKNSAKGRLFLVDLSRSSVFDEYPAEGVADLRWSADGAKAYAVTRDGMAYIYEPPLI
;
A
#
# COMPACT_ATOMS: atom_id res chain seq x y z
N MET A 1 3.12 10.79 -38.86
CA MET A 1 3.56 9.83 -37.84
C MET A 1 4.93 10.14 -37.20
N ARG A 2 5.76 11.09 -37.68
CA ARG A 2 7.03 11.43 -37.02
C ARG A 2 6.89 12.53 -35.92
N SER A 3 5.77 13.23 -35.87
CA SER A 3 5.57 14.35 -34.93
C SER A 3 5.20 13.90 -33.50
N SER A 4 4.44 12.80 -33.36
CA SER A 4 4.03 12.28 -32.03
C SER A 4 5.19 11.64 -31.23
N ALA A 5 6.14 11.02 -31.95
CA ALA A 5 7.33 10.44 -31.32
C ALA A 5 8.29 11.51 -30.77
N LEU A 6 8.33 12.69 -31.38
CA LEU A 6 9.15 13.82 -30.93
C LEU A 6 8.54 14.53 -29.70
N VAL A 7 7.23 14.61 -29.60
CA VAL A 7 6.53 15.18 -28.42
C VAL A 7 6.67 14.23 -27.24
N ALA A 8 6.54 12.92 -27.45
CA ALA A 8 6.79 11.94 -26.39
C ALA A 8 8.24 11.91 -25.91
N ARG A 9 9.22 12.18 -26.79
CA ARG A 9 10.64 12.33 -26.40
C ARG A 9 10.92 13.60 -25.59
N GLY A 10 10.17 14.68 -25.79
CA GLY A 10 10.32 15.91 -25.03
C GLY A 10 9.93 15.78 -23.55
N LEU A 11 9.18 14.72 -23.18
CA LEU A 11 8.77 14.44 -21.79
C LEU A 11 9.67 13.39 -21.13
N ARG A 12 10.57 12.73 -21.87
CA ARG A 12 11.58 11.81 -21.36
C ARG A 12 12.89 12.56 -21.16
N ASP A 13 13.63 12.22 -20.13
CA ASP A 13 15.01 12.68 -20.00
C ASP A 13 15.81 12.15 -21.20
N LEU A 14 16.14 13.04 -22.13
CA LEU A 14 16.85 12.71 -23.36
C LEU A 14 18.27 12.17 -23.13
N THR A 15 18.75 12.22 -21.89
CA THR A 15 20.08 11.71 -21.52
C THR A 15 20.07 10.21 -21.18
N ARG A 16 18.89 9.59 -21.08
CA ARG A 16 18.72 8.15 -20.76
C ARG A 16 17.65 7.51 -21.65
N ASP A 17 17.97 6.36 -22.19
CA ASP A 17 17.00 5.47 -22.86
C ASP A 17 16.10 4.75 -21.83
N SER A 18 15.49 5.51 -20.89
CA SER A 18 14.62 4.93 -19.88
C SER A 18 13.16 4.87 -20.37
N ASN A 19 12.45 3.81 -20.00
CA ASN A 19 11.05 3.63 -20.34
C ASN A 19 10.09 4.38 -19.39
N TRP A 20 10.60 5.31 -18.60
CA TRP A 20 9.81 6.11 -17.67
C TRP A 20 9.29 7.38 -18.30
N LEU A 21 7.98 7.62 -18.20
CA LEU A 21 7.29 8.86 -18.54
C LEU A 21 6.96 9.62 -17.25
N ILE A 22 7.20 10.94 -17.23
CA ILE A 22 6.92 11.77 -16.05
C ILE A 22 5.80 12.75 -16.37
N LYS A 23 4.84 12.88 -15.45
CA LYS A 23 3.72 13.84 -15.54
C LYS A 23 3.47 14.54 -14.21
N LYS A 24 2.95 15.76 -14.26
CA LYS A 24 2.39 16.47 -13.10
C LYS A 24 0.89 16.20 -13.05
N VAL A 25 0.42 15.49 -12.04
CA VAL A 25 -0.99 15.05 -11.91
C VAL A 25 -1.84 16.08 -11.18
N PHE A 26 -1.32 16.60 -10.07
CA PHE A 26 -2.01 17.61 -9.26
C PHE A 26 -1.03 18.64 -8.71
N THR A 27 -1.53 19.79 -8.27
CA THR A 27 -0.76 20.86 -7.65
C THR A 27 -0.95 20.85 -6.13
N GLY A 28 0.13 21.16 -5.40
CA GLY A 28 0.12 21.13 -3.94
C GLY A 28 0.77 19.87 -3.39
N ARG A 29 0.59 19.60 -2.10
CA ARG A 29 1.08 18.41 -1.41
C ARG A 29 -0.08 17.59 -0.92
N SER A 30 -0.06 16.29 -1.17
CA SER A 30 -0.91 15.33 -0.49
C SER A 30 -0.05 14.37 0.32
N GLN A 31 -0.42 14.12 1.57
CA GLN A 31 0.28 13.16 2.41
C GLN A 31 -0.22 11.73 2.13
N HIS A 32 -1.45 11.62 1.65
CA HIS A 32 -2.14 10.34 1.46
C HIS A 32 -2.73 10.31 0.06
N LEU A 33 -2.33 9.32 -0.69
CA LEU A 33 -2.78 9.10 -2.06
C LEU A 33 -2.82 7.59 -2.35
N ALA A 34 -3.60 7.20 -3.35
CA ALA A 34 -3.68 5.84 -3.86
C ALA A 34 -3.99 5.83 -5.35
N ILE A 35 -3.23 5.05 -6.10
CA ILE A 35 -3.41 4.87 -7.54
C ILE A 35 -4.49 3.79 -7.77
N SER A 36 -5.39 4.01 -8.73
CA SER A 36 -6.38 3.00 -9.12
C SER A 36 -5.72 1.77 -9.73
N PRO A 37 -6.40 0.59 -9.73
CA PRO A 37 -5.86 -0.62 -10.35
C PRO A 37 -5.62 -0.50 -11.85
N THR A 38 -6.35 0.39 -12.53
CA THR A 38 -6.14 0.67 -13.97
C THR A 38 -4.96 1.59 -14.21
N GLY A 39 -4.47 2.27 -13.17
CA GLY A 39 -3.43 3.29 -13.28
C GLY A 39 -3.92 4.64 -13.81
N GLU A 40 -5.19 4.76 -14.18
CA GLU A 40 -5.73 5.96 -14.81
C GLU A 40 -6.09 7.06 -13.81
N VAL A 41 -6.43 6.69 -12.59
CA VAL A 41 -6.94 7.62 -11.56
C VAL A 41 -6.12 7.56 -10.29
N CYS A 42 -5.84 8.72 -9.70
CA CYS A 42 -5.25 8.85 -8.38
C CYS A 42 -6.25 9.48 -7.41
N ALA A 43 -6.53 8.81 -6.29
CA ALA A 43 -7.26 9.38 -5.17
C ALA A 43 -6.31 10.11 -4.24
N ILE A 44 -6.64 11.32 -3.85
CA ILE A 44 -5.86 12.11 -2.89
C ILE A 44 -6.75 12.63 -1.77
N SER A 45 -6.20 12.78 -0.57
CA SER A 45 -6.87 13.54 0.48
C SER A 45 -6.89 15.03 0.10
N ALA A 46 -8.07 15.59 -0.05
CA ALA A 46 -8.24 17.00 -0.36
C ALA A 46 -8.58 17.79 0.91
N HIS A 47 -7.92 18.94 1.07
CA HIS A 47 -8.31 19.91 2.10
C HIS A 47 -9.60 20.58 1.69
N VAL A 48 -10.49 20.75 2.64
CA VAL A 48 -11.77 21.36 2.40
C VAL A 48 -11.94 22.63 3.19
N HIS A 49 -12.45 23.64 2.50
CA HIS A 49 -13.09 24.76 3.14
C HIS A 49 -14.26 24.25 4.03
N HIS A 50 -14.27 24.65 5.31
CA HIS A 50 -15.31 24.33 6.31
C HIS A 50 -15.25 22.94 6.99
N GLY A 51 -14.07 22.31 7.09
CA GLY A 51 -13.87 21.15 7.99
C GLY A 51 -14.52 19.84 7.54
N LYS A 52 -14.87 19.68 6.27
CA LYS A 52 -15.40 18.43 5.71
C LYS A 52 -14.29 17.63 5.05
N ALA A 53 -14.16 16.34 5.40
CA ALA A 53 -13.26 15.44 4.69
C ALA A 53 -13.75 15.24 3.25
N GLN A 54 -12.83 15.33 2.30
CA GLN A 54 -13.09 15.02 0.90
C GLN A 54 -11.95 14.21 0.30
N VAL A 55 -12.32 13.41 -0.69
CA VAL A 55 -11.36 12.72 -1.55
C VAL A 55 -11.49 13.31 -2.94
N ALA A 56 -10.41 13.84 -3.48
CA ALA A 56 -10.37 14.27 -4.86
C ALA A 56 -9.76 13.16 -5.72
N LEU A 57 -10.40 12.86 -6.84
CA LEU A 57 -9.93 11.91 -7.83
C LEU A 57 -9.36 12.68 -9.02
N TYR A 58 -8.16 12.32 -9.44
CA TYR A 58 -7.48 12.94 -10.57
C TYR A 58 -7.18 11.89 -11.64
N ASP A 59 -7.48 12.24 -12.88
CA ASP A 59 -7.00 11.53 -14.04
C ASP A 59 -5.48 11.73 -14.15
N ILE A 60 -4.72 10.64 -14.16
CA ILE A 60 -3.26 10.71 -14.20
C ILE A 60 -2.75 11.13 -15.59
N GLU A 61 -3.44 10.71 -16.65
CA GLU A 61 -3.01 11.03 -18.01
C GLU A 61 -3.38 12.47 -18.41
N LEU A 62 -4.58 12.91 -18.08
CA LEU A 62 -5.07 14.24 -18.41
C LEU A 62 -4.64 15.31 -17.39
N SER A 63 -4.24 14.89 -16.19
CA SER A 63 -3.84 15.78 -15.08
C SER A 63 -4.98 16.73 -14.66
N VAL A 64 -6.21 16.23 -14.66
CA VAL A 64 -7.40 16.99 -14.29
C VAL A 64 -8.18 16.30 -13.18
N PRO A 65 -8.85 17.05 -12.29
CA PRO A 65 -9.77 16.48 -11.33
C PRO A 65 -11.00 15.91 -12.05
N THR A 66 -11.36 14.67 -11.77
CA THR A 66 -12.51 13.99 -12.36
C THR A 66 -13.71 13.95 -11.44
N MET A 67 -13.47 13.86 -10.13
CA MET A 67 -14.53 13.73 -9.13
C MET A 67 -14.05 14.20 -7.75
N THR A 68 -14.99 14.65 -6.94
CA THR A 68 -14.79 14.89 -5.52
C THR A 68 -15.84 14.12 -4.71
N LEU A 69 -15.39 13.30 -3.77
CA LEU A 69 -16.24 12.54 -2.87
C LEU A 69 -16.27 13.22 -1.51
N ALA A 70 -17.44 13.48 -0.99
CA ALA A 70 -17.62 14.04 0.35
C ALA A 70 -17.96 12.94 1.35
N VAL A 71 -17.28 12.93 2.50
CA VAL A 71 -17.72 12.13 3.64
C VAL A 71 -18.92 12.83 4.26
N PRO A 72 -20.06 12.14 4.49
CA PRO A 72 -21.24 12.73 5.10
C PRO A 72 -20.91 13.42 6.42
N ALA A 73 -21.40 14.63 6.59
CA ALA A 73 -21.10 15.44 7.76
C ALA A 73 -21.81 14.91 9.00
N GLY A 74 -21.11 14.10 9.77
CA GLY A 74 -21.42 13.81 11.17
C GLY A 74 -20.70 14.73 12.16
N GLY A 75 -20.41 15.99 11.75
CA GLY A 75 -19.71 16.95 12.61
C GLY A 75 -18.18 16.84 12.58
N VAL A 76 -17.60 16.27 11.53
CA VAL A 76 -16.15 16.06 11.42
C VAL A 76 -15.44 17.37 11.15
N THR A 77 -14.68 17.84 12.12
CA THR A 77 -13.54 18.73 11.87
C THR A 77 -12.33 17.87 11.57
N VAL A 78 -12.05 17.65 10.29
CA VAL A 78 -10.79 16.99 9.89
C VAL A 78 -9.71 18.05 9.91
N SER A 79 -8.70 17.87 10.76
CA SER A 79 -7.54 18.74 10.72
C SER A 79 -6.78 18.48 9.40
N PRO A 80 -6.06 19.47 8.86
CA PRO A 80 -5.20 19.29 7.70
C PRO A 80 -4.17 18.17 7.84
N GLU A 81 -3.85 17.81 9.07
CA GLU A 81 -2.85 16.81 9.44
C GLU A 81 -3.48 15.43 9.70
N SER A 82 -4.79 15.28 9.50
CA SER A 82 -5.46 13.99 9.70
C SER A 82 -4.90 12.96 8.75
N ALA A 83 -4.30 11.92 9.30
CA ALA A 83 -3.86 10.79 8.51
C ALA A 83 -5.05 10.17 7.78
N ALA A 84 -4.89 9.88 6.51
CA ALA A 84 -5.86 9.15 5.71
C ALA A 84 -5.15 8.04 4.95
N VAL A 85 -5.81 6.91 4.77
CA VAL A 85 -5.34 5.83 3.92
C VAL A 85 -6.46 5.46 2.95
N PHE A 86 -6.10 5.18 1.71
CA PHE A 86 -7.05 4.80 0.66
C PHE A 86 -6.66 3.49 0.04
N SER A 87 -7.65 2.71 -0.38
CA SER A 87 -7.44 1.52 -1.18
C SER A 87 -8.59 1.30 -2.16
N TRP A 88 -8.24 1.07 -3.41
CA TRP A 88 -9.16 0.80 -4.49
C TRP A 88 -9.50 -0.68 -4.58
N SER A 89 -10.76 -1.01 -4.84
CA SER A 89 -11.10 -2.37 -5.26
C SER A 89 -10.46 -2.68 -6.62
N PRO A 90 -10.17 -3.96 -6.92
CA PRO A 90 -9.53 -4.36 -8.18
C PRO A 90 -10.29 -3.92 -9.43
N THR A 91 -11.62 -3.80 -9.34
CA THR A 91 -12.49 -3.35 -10.42
C THR A 91 -12.56 -1.81 -10.54
N ALA A 92 -11.85 -1.06 -9.70
CA ALA A 92 -11.94 0.39 -9.55
C ALA A 92 -13.37 0.91 -9.22
N ARG A 93 -14.31 0.02 -8.89
CA ARG A 93 -15.69 0.39 -8.55
C ARG A 93 -15.79 0.97 -7.15
N TYR A 94 -15.05 0.40 -6.19
CA TYR A 94 -15.10 0.84 -4.80
C TYR A 94 -13.80 1.50 -4.38
N LEU A 95 -13.92 2.50 -3.53
CA LEU A 95 -12.80 3.09 -2.81
C LEU A 95 -13.07 2.96 -1.32
N ALA A 96 -12.19 2.29 -0.60
CA ALA A 96 -12.15 2.29 0.86
C ALA A 96 -11.24 3.41 1.33
N GLY A 97 -11.63 4.12 2.39
CA GLY A 97 -10.82 5.18 2.98
C GLY A 97 -10.97 5.23 4.49
N ALA A 98 -9.88 5.48 5.20
CA ALA A 98 -9.90 5.69 6.64
C ALA A 98 -9.28 7.03 7.00
N TRP A 99 -9.84 7.70 8.02
CA TRP A 99 -9.41 9.02 8.47
C TRP A 99 -9.23 9.07 9.99
N SER A 100 -8.20 9.81 10.42
CA SER A 100 -7.95 10.14 11.83
C SER A 100 -8.69 11.42 12.22
N GLY A 101 -9.98 11.46 12.16
CA GLY A 101 -10.79 12.60 12.59
C GLY A 101 -12.07 12.11 13.26
N TRP A 102 -12.86 12.99 13.83
CA TRP A 102 -14.16 12.57 14.39
C TRP A 102 -15.28 12.72 13.34
N PRO A 103 -16.07 11.68 13.07
CA PRO A 103 -15.88 10.32 13.58
C PRO A 103 -14.73 9.62 12.84
N ALA A 104 -13.70 9.19 13.57
CA ALA A 104 -12.68 8.31 13.05
C ALA A 104 -13.34 7.05 12.50
N GLY A 105 -12.79 6.48 11.44
CA GLY A 105 -13.34 5.23 10.94
C GLY A 105 -12.96 4.89 9.51
N LEU A 106 -13.46 3.76 9.12
CA LEU A 106 -13.35 3.18 7.81
C LEU A 106 -14.63 3.50 7.01
N HIS A 107 -14.44 4.01 5.80
CA HIS A 107 -15.52 4.47 4.93
C HIS A 107 -15.43 3.79 3.57
N LEU A 108 -16.56 3.44 3.01
CA LEU A 108 -16.67 2.80 1.69
C LEU A 108 -17.48 3.68 0.73
N PHE A 109 -16.96 3.85 -0.48
CA PHE A 109 -17.60 4.61 -1.57
C PHE A 109 -17.81 3.73 -2.80
N ASP A 110 -18.99 3.82 -3.41
CA ASP A 110 -19.26 3.31 -4.76
C ASP A 110 -19.00 4.44 -5.76
N LEU A 111 -17.95 4.31 -6.54
CA LEU A 111 -17.54 5.34 -7.50
C LEU A 111 -18.42 5.35 -8.74
N GLN A 112 -18.96 4.21 -9.14
CA GLN A 112 -19.89 4.09 -10.26
C GLN A 112 -21.22 4.76 -9.94
N GLY A 113 -21.73 4.51 -8.72
CA GLY A 113 -22.95 5.18 -8.22
C GLY A 113 -22.70 6.61 -7.73
N LYS A 114 -21.43 7.05 -7.61
CA LYS A 114 -21.02 8.32 -7.01
C LYS A 114 -21.59 8.51 -5.60
N LEU A 115 -21.65 7.43 -4.84
CA LEU A 115 -22.32 7.36 -3.55
C LEU A 115 -21.34 7.00 -2.43
N TYR A 116 -21.53 7.65 -1.30
CA TYR A 116 -21.05 7.13 -0.03
C TYR A 116 -21.94 5.97 0.38
N LEU A 117 -21.35 4.79 0.64
CA LEU A 117 -22.12 3.61 1.01
C LEU A 117 -22.28 3.47 2.51
N ALA A 118 -21.16 3.48 3.24
CA ALA A 118 -21.20 3.17 4.67
C ALA A 118 -19.94 3.61 5.41
N ARG A 119 -20.10 3.79 6.72
CA ARG A 119 -19.02 3.70 7.70
C ARG A 119 -19.01 2.26 8.22
N LEU A 120 -17.84 1.63 8.22
CA LEU A 120 -17.67 0.23 8.60
C LEU A 120 -17.01 0.12 9.97
N GLY A 121 -17.65 -0.62 10.87
CA GLY A 121 -17.16 -0.95 12.20
C GLY A 121 -16.98 0.24 13.15
N GLU A 122 -16.72 -0.10 14.38
CA GLU A 122 -16.24 0.84 15.39
C GLU A 122 -14.74 0.59 15.60
N TRP A 123 -13.94 1.61 15.38
CA TRP A 123 -12.49 1.53 15.47
C TRP A 123 -12.01 2.33 16.68
N GLU A 124 -11.36 1.66 17.61
CA GLU A 124 -10.68 2.33 18.74
C GLU A 124 -9.41 3.05 18.30
N SER A 125 -8.75 2.53 17.26
CA SER A 125 -7.61 3.14 16.59
C SER A 125 -7.88 3.23 15.11
N VAL A 126 -7.54 4.36 14.49
CA VAL A 126 -7.77 4.58 13.05
C VAL A 126 -7.01 3.55 12.22
N PRO A 127 -7.65 2.95 11.22
CA PRO A 127 -6.94 2.09 10.27
C PRO A 127 -5.79 2.84 9.59
N THR A 128 -4.64 2.20 9.54
CA THR A 128 -3.40 2.73 8.95
C THR A 128 -3.01 2.06 7.66
N ASN A 129 -3.64 0.93 7.36
CA ASN A 129 -3.49 0.25 6.08
C ASN A 129 -4.80 -0.40 5.65
N LEU A 130 -5.05 -0.38 4.34
CA LEU A 130 -6.18 -1.01 3.66
C LEU A 130 -5.67 -1.74 2.43
N ALA A 131 -6.15 -2.96 2.19
CA ALA A 131 -5.86 -3.70 0.96
C ALA A 131 -7.04 -4.58 0.56
N TRP A 132 -7.32 -4.66 -0.74
CA TRP A 132 -8.34 -5.52 -1.31
C TRP A 132 -7.74 -6.86 -1.75
N SER A 133 -8.57 -7.91 -1.71
CA SER A 133 -8.28 -9.16 -2.38
C SER A 133 -8.33 -8.99 -3.90
N ALA A 134 -7.72 -9.91 -4.66
CA ALA A 134 -7.65 -9.84 -6.12
C ALA A 134 -9.04 -9.91 -6.79
N SER A 135 -9.98 -10.69 -6.22
CA SER A 135 -11.38 -10.76 -6.66
C SER A 135 -12.18 -9.49 -6.32
N GLY A 136 -11.76 -8.76 -5.28
CA GLY A 136 -12.52 -7.67 -4.69
C GLY A 136 -13.67 -8.12 -3.80
N ASP A 137 -13.72 -9.41 -3.45
CA ASP A 137 -14.74 -9.95 -2.54
C ASP A 137 -14.45 -9.66 -1.07
N TYR A 138 -13.16 -9.40 -0.76
CA TYR A 138 -12.69 -9.05 0.57
C TYR A 138 -11.82 -7.81 0.54
N PHE A 139 -11.75 -7.13 1.66
CA PHE A 139 -10.65 -6.23 1.95
C PHE A 139 -10.24 -6.33 3.41
N VAL A 140 -8.96 -6.07 3.68
CA VAL A 140 -8.39 -6.05 5.01
C VAL A 140 -8.12 -4.61 5.44
N ALA A 141 -8.42 -4.32 6.70
CA ALA A 141 -8.04 -3.09 7.37
C ALA A 141 -7.21 -3.44 8.60
N THR A 142 -6.12 -2.70 8.82
CA THR A 142 -5.28 -2.86 10.01
C THR A 142 -5.10 -1.53 10.74
N SER A 143 -4.97 -1.58 12.05
CA SER A 143 -4.70 -0.41 12.88
C SER A 143 -3.50 -0.61 13.80
N ARG A 144 -2.95 0.50 14.29
CA ARG A 144 -1.81 0.54 15.22
C ARG A 144 -2.28 0.90 16.63
N GLY A 145 -1.44 0.59 17.63
CA GLY A 145 -1.67 0.98 19.03
C GLY A 145 -2.10 -0.17 19.92
N LYS A 146 -2.39 0.13 21.19
CA LYS A 146 -2.67 -0.90 22.21
C LYS A 146 -3.94 -1.73 21.94
N ARG A 147 -4.90 -1.18 21.21
CA ARG A 147 -6.15 -1.84 20.82
C ARG A 147 -6.23 -1.91 19.29
N SER A 148 -5.15 -2.38 18.70
CA SER A 148 -5.06 -2.56 17.27
C SER A 148 -5.82 -3.82 16.85
N ALA A 149 -6.36 -3.76 15.65
CA ALA A 149 -7.07 -4.86 15.03
C ALA A 149 -6.61 -5.07 13.59
N LEU A 150 -6.74 -6.31 13.13
CA LEU A 150 -6.73 -6.69 11.74
C LEU A 150 -8.11 -7.24 11.43
N GLN A 151 -8.86 -6.56 10.58
CA GLN A 151 -10.25 -6.92 10.24
C GLN A 151 -10.36 -7.19 8.76
N VAL A 152 -11.00 -8.32 8.42
CA VAL A 152 -11.35 -8.70 7.04
C VAL A 152 -12.82 -8.46 6.81
N TRP A 153 -13.14 -7.74 5.75
CA TRP A 153 -14.48 -7.30 5.39
C TRP A 153 -14.96 -7.94 4.09
N GLU A 154 -16.27 -8.21 3.99
CA GLU A 154 -16.97 -8.66 2.79
C GLU A 154 -17.93 -7.56 2.33
N PRO A 155 -17.52 -6.67 1.41
CA PRO A 155 -18.32 -5.49 1.08
C PRO A 155 -19.67 -5.79 0.40
N ARG A 156 -19.84 -7.01 -0.13
CA ARG A 156 -21.05 -7.41 -0.87
C ARG A 156 -22.12 -8.09 -0.02
N GLY A 157 -21.85 -8.46 1.22
CA GLY A 157 -22.74 -9.31 2.02
C GLY A 157 -23.27 -8.70 3.31
N GLY A 158 -22.74 -7.56 3.76
CA GLY A 158 -23.15 -6.95 5.03
C GLY A 158 -24.04 -5.72 4.86
N PRO A 159 -24.93 -5.43 5.82
CA PRO A 159 -25.64 -4.16 5.85
C PRO A 159 -24.65 -3.01 6.05
N PRO A 160 -24.97 -1.78 5.58
CA PRO A 160 -24.19 -0.60 5.87
C PRO A 160 -23.95 -0.45 7.38
N GLY A 161 -22.71 -0.39 7.82
CA GLY A 161 -22.36 -0.37 9.26
C GLY A 161 -22.23 -1.76 9.90
N GLY A 162 -22.15 -2.84 9.08
CA GLY A 162 -21.98 -4.21 9.55
C GLY A 162 -20.67 -4.47 10.30
N GLU A 163 -20.60 -5.64 10.93
CA GLU A 163 -19.41 -6.15 11.58
C GLU A 163 -18.42 -6.74 10.58
N PRO A 164 -17.11 -6.78 10.86
CA PRO A 164 -16.15 -7.46 10.00
C PRO A 164 -16.49 -8.94 9.89
N ALA A 165 -16.29 -9.51 8.71
CA ALA A 165 -16.51 -10.94 8.49
C ALA A 165 -15.55 -11.79 9.33
N ARG A 166 -14.33 -11.25 9.53
CA ARG A 166 -13.28 -11.87 10.36
C ARG A 166 -12.47 -10.78 11.05
N GLU A 167 -12.10 -11.04 12.28
CA GLU A 167 -11.29 -10.12 13.07
C GLU A 167 -10.17 -10.89 13.78
N LEU A 168 -9.01 -10.29 13.80
CA LEU A 168 -7.90 -10.61 14.66
C LEU A 168 -7.60 -9.36 15.49
N ALA A 169 -8.11 -9.33 16.71
CA ALA A 169 -7.76 -8.31 17.69
C ALA A 169 -6.30 -8.47 18.16
N THR A 170 -5.84 -7.60 19.05
CA THR A 170 -4.52 -7.73 19.69
C THR A 170 -4.32 -9.17 20.13
N PRO A 171 -3.34 -9.88 19.60
CA PRO A 171 -3.26 -11.31 19.81
C PRO A 171 -2.88 -11.64 21.25
N ASP A 172 -3.67 -12.47 21.93
CA ASP A 172 -3.37 -12.97 23.28
C ASP A 172 -2.01 -13.71 23.35
N TRP A 173 -1.53 -14.23 22.21
CA TRP A 173 -0.24 -14.91 22.09
C TRP A 173 0.98 -13.97 22.05
N LEU A 174 0.77 -12.66 21.94
CA LEU A 174 1.80 -11.64 22.15
C LEU A 174 1.85 -11.18 23.61
N GLU A 175 1.00 -11.73 24.48
CA GLU A 175 1.19 -11.57 25.92
C GLU A 175 2.49 -12.26 26.36
N PRO A 176 3.24 -11.69 27.32
CA PRO A 176 4.59 -12.12 27.69
C PRO A 176 4.74 -13.59 28.07
N GLN A 177 3.65 -14.29 28.33
CA GLN A 177 3.65 -15.69 28.78
C GLN A 177 3.92 -16.74 27.68
N GLN A 178 3.88 -16.35 26.38
CA GLN A 178 4.12 -17.31 25.26
C GLN A 178 5.29 -16.93 24.34
N ALA A 179 5.66 -15.69 24.27
CA ALA A 179 6.97 -15.29 23.76
C ALA A 179 7.93 -15.42 24.93
N GLY A 180 8.88 -16.33 24.85
CA GLY A 180 9.81 -16.58 25.97
C GLY A 180 10.35 -15.31 26.60
N GLU A 181 10.79 -15.36 27.84
CA GLU A 181 11.17 -14.20 28.70
C GLU A 181 12.09 -13.17 28.02
N GLU A 182 12.71 -13.48 26.89
CA GLU A 182 13.52 -12.56 26.07
C GLU A 182 12.74 -11.43 25.39
N PHE A 183 11.43 -11.58 25.15
CA PHE A 183 10.61 -10.51 24.53
C PHE A 183 9.90 -9.60 25.54
N ALA A 184 9.93 -9.93 26.80
CA ALA A 184 9.13 -9.24 27.84
C ALA A 184 9.69 -7.88 28.27
N GLU A 185 10.96 -7.59 28.05
CA GLU A 185 11.59 -6.35 28.54
C GLU A 185 11.78 -5.25 27.47
N GLU A 186 11.88 -5.58 26.16
CA GLU A 186 12.18 -4.58 25.11
C GLU A 186 11.11 -4.42 24.03
N GLY A 187 10.16 -5.33 23.87
CA GLY A 187 9.23 -5.30 22.74
C GLY A 187 7.76 -5.33 23.12
N SER A 188 7.11 -4.19 23.27
CA SER A 188 5.65 -4.16 23.36
C SER A 188 5.03 -4.16 21.98
N PHE A 189 3.92 -4.89 21.78
CA PHE A 189 3.14 -4.88 20.54
C PHE A 189 2.79 -3.44 20.11
N GLY A 190 3.20 -3.07 18.90
CA GLY A 190 2.97 -1.77 18.28
C GLY A 190 1.68 -1.69 17.50
N GLY A 191 1.20 -2.82 17.03
CA GLY A 191 0.00 -2.95 16.22
C GLY A 191 0.24 -3.77 14.95
N PHE A 192 -0.78 -3.78 14.10
CA PHE A 192 -0.68 -4.33 12.75
C PHE A 192 -0.33 -3.23 11.76
N GLY A 193 0.74 -3.44 11.01
CA GLY A 193 1.17 -2.56 9.92
C GLY A 193 0.52 -2.94 8.60
N ARG A 194 1.30 -2.90 7.51
CA ARG A 194 0.82 -3.25 6.17
C ARG A 194 0.34 -4.70 6.11
N ALA A 195 -0.83 -4.91 5.49
CA ALA A 195 -1.41 -6.23 5.26
C ALA A 195 -1.86 -6.36 3.81
N LEU A 196 -1.63 -7.54 3.19
CA LEU A 196 -1.98 -7.83 1.80
C LEU A 196 -2.44 -9.28 1.66
N PHE A 197 -3.47 -9.50 0.84
CA PHE A 197 -3.84 -10.84 0.40
C PHE A 197 -2.79 -11.39 -0.57
N SER A 198 -2.58 -12.70 -0.54
CA SER A 198 -1.86 -13.38 -1.64
C SER A 198 -2.68 -13.30 -2.93
N PRO A 199 -2.04 -13.33 -4.12
CA PRO A 199 -2.75 -13.30 -5.40
C PRO A 199 -3.84 -14.37 -5.57
N ASN A 200 -3.66 -15.55 -4.98
CA ASN A 200 -4.64 -16.65 -4.97
C ASN A 200 -5.68 -16.54 -3.85
N GLU A 201 -5.62 -15.50 -3.01
CA GLU A 201 -6.53 -15.20 -1.89
C GLU A 201 -6.60 -16.26 -0.77
N GLU A 202 -5.69 -17.21 -0.75
CA GLU A 202 -5.64 -18.24 0.29
C GLU A 202 -4.95 -17.75 1.56
N ALA A 203 -4.02 -16.81 1.42
CA ALA A 203 -3.21 -16.29 2.51
C ALA A 203 -3.30 -14.77 2.63
N LEU A 204 -3.08 -14.29 3.84
CA LEU A 204 -2.93 -12.89 4.21
C LEU A 204 -1.57 -12.72 4.88
N ALA A 205 -0.73 -11.83 4.36
CA ALA A 205 0.49 -11.39 5.02
C ALA A 205 0.23 -10.06 5.73
N SER A 206 0.74 -9.91 6.96
CA SER A 206 0.67 -8.65 7.70
C SER A 206 1.94 -8.41 8.51
N VAL A 207 2.38 -7.17 8.55
CA VAL A 207 3.43 -6.73 9.47
C VAL A 207 2.87 -6.68 10.88
N ILE A 208 3.60 -7.24 11.82
CA ILE A 208 3.41 -7.07 13.26
C ILE A 208 4.49 -6.10 13.71
N GLU A 209 4.09 -4.89 14.08
CA GLU A 209 5.01 -3.88 14.55
C GLU A 209 5.35 -4.10 16.02
N ILE A 210 6.63 -4.03 16.34
CA ILE A 210 7.14 -4.15 17.70
C ILE A 210 7.72 -2.80 18.12
N LYS A 211 7.30 -2.30 19.28
CA LYS A 211 7.84 -1.07 19.84
C LYS A 211 9.15 -1.34 20.57
N GLY A 212 10.15 -0.54 20.25
CA GLY A 212 11.47 -0.60 20.87
C GLY A 212 12.46 0.08 19.93
N GLU A 213 13.50 0.73 20.48
CA GLU A 213 14.48 1.45 19.65
C GLU A 213 15.25 0.51 18.72
N TRP A 214 15.38 -0.76 19.12
CA TRP A 214 16.13 -1.80 18.41
C TRP A 214 15.27 -3.03 18.09
N ALA A 215 13.94 -2.95 18.27
CA ALA A 215 13.07 -4.07 18.04
C ALA A 215 12.84 -4.30 16.56
N ASP A 216 13.04 -5.54 16.12
CA ASP A 216 12.70 -6.00 14.78
C ASP A 216 11.20 -6.27 14.70
N ASP A 217 10.55 -5.85 13.62
CA ASP A 217 9.18 -6.24 13.31
C ASP A 217 9.08 -7.73 12.97
N SER A 218 7.87 -8.20 12.86
CA SER A 218 7.61 -9.55 12.39
C SER A 218 6.63 -9.54 11.23
N ILE A 219 6.67 -10.57 10.40
CA ILE A 219 5.70 -10.78 9.30
C ILE A 219 4.85 -11.98 9.67
N MET A 220 3.55 -11.78 9.80
CA MET A 220 2.57 -12.83 9.98
C MET A 220 2.02 -13.27 8.63
N VAL A 221 1.92 -14.58 8.41
CA VAL A 221 1.19 -15.16 7.28
C VAL A 221 0.07 -16.03 7.85
N ALA A 222 -1.16 -15.70 7.52
CA ALA A 222 -2.35 -16.37 8.03
C ALA A 222 -3.24 -16.88 6.88
N ASP A 223 -3.96 -17.97 7.13
CA ASP A 223 -5.04 -18.44 6.26
C ASP A 223 -6.19 -17.40 6.27
N VAL A 224 -6.66 -16.98 5.11
CA VAL A 224 -7.73 -15.98 4.98
C VAL A 224 -9.03 -16.46 5.60
N THR A 225 -9.32 -17.77 5.51
CA THR A 225 -10.57 -18.36 6.04
C THR A 225 -10.53 -18.53 7.56
N LYS A 226 -9.33 -18.68 8.13
CA LYS A 226 -9.08 -18.89 9.55
C LYS A 226 -7.85 -18.15 10.00
N LEU A 227 -7.98 -16.90 10.37
CA LEU A 227 -6.86 -16.06 10.84
C LEU A 227 -6.09 -16.67 12.03
N SER A 228 -6.65 -17.69 12.69
CA SER A 228 -5.99 -18.44 13.74
C SER A 228 -4.88 -19.38 13.25
N ARG A 229 -4.93 -19.82 11.98
CA ARG A 229 -3.89 -20.65 11.36
C ARG A 229 -2.83 -19.75 10.75
N ARG A 230 -1.81 -19.43 11.51
CA ARG A 230 -0.79 -18.45 11.13
C ARG A 230 0.62 -18.93 11.45
N LYS A 231 1.57 -18.41 10.69
CA LYS A 231 3.00 -18.46 10.97
C LYS A 231 3.52 -17.05 11.17
N VAL A 232 4.51 -16.89 12.03
CA VAL A 232 5.16 -15.60 12.29
C VAL A 232 6.64 -15.73 12.02
N PHE A 233 7.20 -14.78 11.31
CA PHE A 233 8.60 -14.74 10.88
C PHE A 233 9.21 -13.43 11.37
N GLY A 234 10.35 -13.48 12.02
CA GLY A 234 11.11 -12.27 12.38
C GLY A 234 11.58 -11.54 11.12
N ALA A 235 11.34 -10.26 11.05
CA ALA A 235 11.92 -9.40 10.03
C ALA A 235 13.33 -8.96 10.46
N ARG A 236 14.03 -8.21 9.60
CA ARG A 236 15.36 -7.68 9.92
C ARG A 236 15.29 -6.16 10.02
N GLY A 237 14.66 -5.67 11.09
CA GLY A 237 14.40 -4.26 11.33
C GLY A 237 12.95 -3.87 11.14
N HIS A 238 12.68 -2.57 11.16
CA HIS A 238 11.35 -2.02 10.93
C HIS A 238 10.92 -2.20 9.48
N VAL A 239 9.80 -2.88 9.25
CA VAL A 239 9.25 -3.17 7.92
C VAL A 239 8.51 -1.94 7.38
N THR A 240 8.98 -1.39 6.28
CA THR A 240 8.36 -0.23 5.62
C THR A 240 7.32 -0.65 4.58
N ASP A 241 7.54 -1.79 3.92
CA ASP A 241 6.65 -2.27 2.87
C ASP A 241 6.77 -3.78 2.66
N LEU A 242 5.72 -4.40 2.09
CA LEU A 242 5.73 -5.80 1.67
C LEU A 242 4.80 -6.04 0.48
N THR A 243 5.09 -7.07 -0.30
CA THR A 243 4.30 -7.51 -1.45
C THR A 243 4.47 -9.01 -1.69
N TRP A 244 3.43 -9.68 -2.19
CA TRP A 244 3.52 -11.07 -2.62
C TRP A 244 4.10 -11.17 -4.02
N THR A 245 4.84 -12.25 -4.30
CA THR A 245 5.17 -12.65 -5.67
C THR A 245 3.92 -13.22 -6.37
N PRO A 246 3.84 -13.14 -7.72
CA PRO A 246 2.64 -13.56 -8.47
C PRO A 246 2.33 -15.06 -8.35
N ASP A 247 3.33 -15.89 -8.07
CA ASP A 247 3.19 -17.34 -7.82
C ASP A 247 2.69 -17.68 -6.39
N CYS A 248 2.54 -16.68 -5.54
CA CYS A 248 2.16 -16.83 -4.12
C CYS A 248 3.18 -17.60 -3.26
N GLU A 249 4.38 -17.87 -3.76
CA GLU A 249 5.38 -18.67 -3.04
C GLU A 249 6.25 -17.82 -2.11
N GLN A 250 6.42 -16.54 -2.45
CA GLN A 250 7.34 -15.65 -1.73
C GLN A 250 6.70 -14.30 -1.39
N ILE A 251 7.26 -13.66 -0.40
CA ILE A 251 6.99 -12.27 -0.02
C ILE A 251 8.28 -11.48 -0.18
N VAL A 252 8.23 -10.39 -0.96
CA VAL A 252 9.29 -9.38 -0.97
C VAL A 252 8.92 -8.33 0.07
N TYR A 253 9.83 -7.99 0.97
CA TYR A 253 9.62 -6.94 1.95
C TYR A 253 10.82 -6.01 2.07
N CYS A 254 10.57 -4.80 2.49
CA CYS A 254 11.57 -3.78 2.72
C CYS A 254 11.69 -3.50 4.22
N ALA A 255 12.88 -3.61 4.77
CA ALA A 255 13.15 -3.30 6.18
C ALA A 255 14.53 -2.65 6.33
N ALA A 256 14.62 -1.62 7.18
CA ALA A 256 15.85 -0.88 7.43
C ALA A 256 16.58 -0.41 6.15
N GLY A 257 15.82 -0.04 5.11
CA GLY A 257 16.34 0.41 3.82
C GLY A 257 16.90 -0.69 2.91
N GLN A 258 16.69 -1.96 3.25
CA GLN A 258 17.12 -3.14 2.51
C GLN A 258 15.91 -3.94 2.06
N ALA A 259 15.95 -4.52 0.84
CA ALA A 259 14.95 -5.47 0.39
C ALA A 259 15.31 -6.90 0.77
N TYR A 260 14.31 -7.68 1.10
CA TYR A 260 14.43 -9.09 1.49
C TYR A 260 13.39 -9.93 0.76
N ARG A 261 13.67 -11.21 0.60
CA ARG A 261 12.75 -12.22 0.12
C ARG A 261 12.50 -13.25 1.22
N LEU A 262 11.25 -13.48 1.57
CA LEU A 262 10.78 -14.44 2.56
C LEU A 262 10.03 -15.57 1.86
N GLU A 263 10.40 -16.81 2.15
CA GLU A 263 9.67 -18.01 1.75
C GLU A 263 8.87 -18.56 2.93
N PRO A 264 7.55 -18.35 2.98
CA PRO A 264 6.73 -18.77 4.13
C PRO A 264 6.71 -20.28 4.38
N GLN A 265 7.01 -21.09 3.36
CA GLN A 265 7.03 -22.54 3.49
C GLN A 265 8.32 -23.03 4.18
N SER A 266 9.46 -22.51 3.79
CA SER A 266 10.79 -22.92 4.30
C SER A 266 11.26 -22.13 5.51
N VAL A 267 10.54 -21.05 5.90
CA VAL A 267 10.96 -20.14 6.98
C VAL A 267 12.30 -19.44 6.64
N ASN A 268 12.63 -19.34 5.35
CA ASN A 268 13.88 -18.76 4.90
C ASN A 268 13.69 -17.30 4.49
N SER A 269 14.55 -16.41 4.98
CA SER A 269 14.59 -15.00 4.59
C SER A 269 16.00 -14.63 4.14
N GLU A 270 16.13 -14.15 2.91
CA GLU A 270 17.41 -13.72 2.35
C GLU A 270 17.38 -12.25 1.92
N ALA A 271 18.51 -11.56 2.09
CA ALA A 271 18.68 -10.21 1.59
C ALA A 271 18.82 -10.21 0.07
N LEU A 272 18.07 -9.35 -0.61
CA LEU A 272 18.25 -9.08 -2.03
C LEU A 272 19.42 -8.09 -2.23
N PRO A 273 20.12 -8.09 -3.38
CA PRO A 273 21.33 -7.30 -3.57
C PRO A 273 21.09 -5.80 -3.79
N PHE A 274 19.95 -5.28 -3.35
CA PHE A 274 19.58 -3.87 -3.48
C PHE A 274 18.81 -3.37 -2.25
N GLY A 275 18.96 -2.06 -1.96
CA GLY A 275 18.19 -1.37 -0.92
C GLY A 275 16.87 -0.85 -1.46
N ALA A 276 15.79 -0.95 -0.67
CA ALA A 276 14.48 -0.39 -1.00
C ALA A 276 13.68 -0.04 0.27
N GLU A 277 12.73 0.88 0.12
CA GLU A 277 11.77 1.30 1.14
C GLU A 277 10.34 0.97 0.73
N LEU A 278 10.05 0.95 -0.57
CA LEU A 278 8.77 0.54 -1.15
C LEU A 278 9.03 -0.50 -2.24
N CYS A 279 8.09 -1.45 -2.35
CA CYS A 279 8.15 -2.49 -3.36
C CYS A 279 6.74 -2.93 -3.79
N VAL A 280 6.59 -3.25 -5.08
CA VAL A 280 5.36 -3.84 -5.62
C VAL A 280 5.70 -4.83 -6.72
N CYS A 281 5.27 -6.09 -6.56
CA CYS A 281 5.46 -7.11 -7.57
C CYS A 281 4.48 -6.93 -8.74
N HIS A 282 4.95 -7.28 -9.93
CA HIS A 282 4.12 -7.39 -11.12
C HIS A 282 3.07 -8.49 -10.92
N PRO A 283 1.82 -8.32 -11.41
CA PRO A 283 0.74 -9.28 -11.17
C PRO A 283 0.98 -10.67 -11.78
N HIS A 284 1.81 -10.79 -12.84
CA HIS A 284 1.96 -12.04 -13.59
C HIS A 284 3.41 -12.48 -13.83
N LEU A 285 4.38 -11.60 -13.67
CA LEU A 285 5.80 -11.86 -13.98
C LEU A 285 6.67 -11.74 -12.72
N PRO A 286 7.81 -12.41 -12.65
CA PRO A 286 8.73 -12.29 -11.53
C PRO A 286 9.50 -10.95 -11.56
N LEU A 287 8.77 -9.85 -11.69
CA LEU A 287 9.27 -8.49 -11.72
C LEU A 287 8.77 -7.72 -10.51
N CYS A 288 9.58 -6.79 -10.03
CA CYS A 288 9.21 -5.89 -8.95
C CYS A 288 9.65 -4.46 -9.28
N VAL A 289 8.80 -3.47 -9.05
CA VAL A 289 9.20 -2.06 -8.98
C VAL A 289 9.51 -1.74 -7.54
N CYS A 290 10.63 -1.10 -7.33
CA CYS A 290 11.10 -0.68 -6.01
C CYS A 290 11.44 0.80 -6.00
N PHE A 291 11.34 1.42 -4.82
CA PHE A 291 11.82 2.78 -4.58
C PHE A 291 12.78 2.78 -3.38
N SER A 292 13.86 3.53 -3.50
CA SER A 292 14.80 3.81 -2.42
C SER A 292 15.09 5.30 -2.37
N SER A 293 14.90 5.90 -1.19
CA SER A 293 15.35 7.28 -0.93
C SER A 293 16.84 7.32 -0.52
N TRP A 294 17.39 6.16 -0.09
CA TRP A 294 18.75 6.04 0.44
C TRP A 294 19.68 5.37 -0.57
N LEU A 295 20.50 6.18 -1.19
CA LEU A 295 21.68 5.66 -1.91
C LEU A 295 22.91 6.35 -1.35
N LYS A 296 23.87 5.54 -0.92
CA LYS A 296 25.14 5.97 -0.28
C LYS A 296 25.90 7.10 -1.03
N ASN A 297 25.56 7.37 -2.29
CA ASN A 297 26.27 8.35 -3.15
C ASN A 297 25.33 9.26 -3.97
N SER A 298 24.03 9.32 -3.69
CA SER A 298 23.08 10.16 -4.43
C SER A 298 22.22 10.99 -3.48
N ALA A 299 22.11 12.29 -3.76
CA ALA A 299 21.19 13.19 -3.07
C ALA A 299 19.72 12.94 -3.46
N LYS A 300 19.47 12.05 -4.43
CA LYS A 300 18.15 11.77 -4.99
C LYS A 300 17.81 10.29 -4.81
N GLY A 301 16.57 10.00 -4.46
CA GLY A 301 16.03 8.66 -4.47
C GLY A 301 15.95 8.07 -5.88
N ARG A 302 15.64 6.79 -5.99
CA ARG A 302 15.52 6.07 -7.27
C ARG A 302 14.32 5.14 -7.29
N LEU A 303 13.64 5.13 -8.41
CA LEU A 303 12.77 4.04 -8.85
C LEU A 303 13.62 3.06 -9.67
N PHE A 304 13.40 1.76 -9.48
CA PHE A 304 14.10 0.74 -10.25
C PHE A 304 13.28 -0.52 -10.41
N LEU A 305 13.53 -1.22 -11.51
CA LEU A 305 12.94 -2.52 -11.79
C LEU A 305 13.91 -3.64 -11.48
N VAL A 306 13.36 -4.69 -10.90
CA VAL A 306 14.07 -5.88 -10.47
C VAL A 306 13.49 -7.11 -11.16
N ASP A 307 14.35 -7.93 -11.74
CA ASP A 307 14.05 -9.30 -12.10
C ASP A 307 14.28 -10.16 -10.84
N LEU A 308 13.20 -10.63 -10.24
CA LEU A 308 13.27 -11.45 -9.01
C LEU A 308 13.87 -12.83 -9.26
N SER A 309 13.75 -13.37 -10.48
CA SER A 309 14.34 -14.66 -10.83
C SER A 309 15.86 -14.63 -10.88
N ARG A 310 16.42 -13.48 -11.20
CA ARG A 310 17.87 -13.23 -11.27
C ARG A 310 18.39 -12.39 -10.10
N SER A 311 17.50 -11.89 -9.27
CA SER A 311 17.82 -10.92 -8.19
C SER A 311 18.64 -9.74 -8.70
N SER A 312 18.30 -9.20 -9.88
CA SER A 312 19.09 -8.16 -10.56
C SER A 312 18.25 -6.95 -10.95
N VAL A 313 18.81 -5.76 -10.75
CA VAL A 313 18.24 -4.50 -11.25
C VAL A 313 18.56 -4.36 -12.72
N PHE A 314 17.58 -4.04 -13.57
CA PHE A 314 17.78 -3.90 -15.02
C PHE A 314 17.35 -2.55 -15.60
N ASP A 315 16.61 -1.74 -14.84
CA ASP A 315 16.26 -0.36 -15.23
C ASP A 315 16.15 0.51 -13.98
N GLU A 316 16.59 1.75 -14.05
CA GLU A 316 16.52 2.68 -12.93
C GLU A 316 16.26 4.11 -13.38
N TYR A 317 15.53 4.89 -12.56
CA TYR A 317 15.21 6.27 -12.80
C TYR A 317 15.27 7.11 -11.52
N PRO A 318 15.88 8.32 -11.53
CA PRO A 318 15.91 9.20 -10.38
C PRO A 318 14.49 9.70 -10.05
N ALA A 319 14.07 9.54 -8.81
CA ALA A 319 12.78 9.99 -8.30
C ALA A 319 12.89 10.42 -6.84
N GLU A 320 12.06 11.36 -6.41
CA GLU A 320 12.04 11.84 -5.04
C GLU A 320 10.61 11.80 -4.48
N GLY A 321 10.48 11.50 -3.18
CA GLY A 321 9.23 11.65 -2.47
C GLY A 321 8.11 10.72 -2.94
N VAL A 322 8.46 9.56 -3.51
CA VAL A 322 7.47 8.54 -3.89
C VAL A 322 6.68 8.13 -2.66
N ALA A 323 5.35 8.12 -2.79
CA ALA A 323 4.41 7.83 -1.72
C ALA A 323 3.61 6.55 -1.97
N ASP A 324 3.37 6.19 -3.22
CA ASP A 324 2.69 4.96 -3.59
C ASP A 324 3.27 4.39 -4.89
N LEU A 325 3.33 3.07 -4.95
CA LEU A 325 3.75 2.28 -6.11
C LEU A 325 2.65 1.30 -6.47
N ARG A 326 2.36 1.14 -7.77
CA ARG A 326 1.39 0.15 -8.24
C ARG A 326 1.67 -0.31 -9.67
N TRP A 327 1.41 -1.57 -9.94
CA TRP A 327 1.21 -2.07 -11.29
C TRP A 327 -0.25 -1.93 -11.70
N SER A 328 -0.51 -1.68 -12.99
CA SER A 328 -1.84 -1.92 -13.56
C SER A 328 -2.21 -3.41 -13.44
N ALA A 329 -3.51 -3.70 -13.36
CA ALA A 329 -3.98 -5.07 -13.15
C ALA A 329 -3.56 -6.03 -14.27
N ASP A 330 -3.39 -5.51 -15.50
CA ASP A 330 -2.89 -6.25 -16.65
C ASP A 330 -1.36 -6.37 -16.70
N GLY A 331 -0.65 -5.68 -15.79
CA GLY A 331 0.80 -5.63 -15.76
C GLY A 331 1.44 -4.78 -16.88
N ALA A 332 0.63 -4.11 -17.70
CA ALA A 332 1.17 -3.35 -18.83
C ALA A 332 1.96 -2.10 -18.42
N LYS A 333 1.67 -1.54 -17.24
CA LYS A 333 2.32 -0.33 -16.74
C LYS A 333 2.56 -0.39 -15.24
N ALA A 334 3.66 0.23 -14.81
CA ALA A 334 3.87 0.54 -13.40
C ALA A 334 3.76 2.05 -13.15
N TYR A 335 3.20 2.40 -12.03
CA TYR A 335 2.97 3.78 -11.61
C TYR A 335 3.65 4.04 -10.28
N ALA A 336 4.31 5.19 -10.18
CA ALA A 336 4.78 5.74 -8.93
C ALA A 336 4.29 7.18 -8.81
N VAL A 337 3.63 7.52 -7.72
CA VAL A 337 3.15 8.89 -7.49
C VAL A 337 3.80 9.46 -6.25
N THR A 338 4.23 10.72 -6.36
CA THR A 338 4.90 11.44 -5.29
C THR A 338 3.92 12.31 -4.50
N ARG A 339 4.30 12.68 -3.29
CA ARG A 339 3.48 13.53 -2.41
C ARG A 339 3.23 14.93 -2.97
N ASP A 340 4.09 15.42 -3.87
CA ASP A 340 3.95 16.71 -4.54
C ASP A 340 3.24 16.62 -5.90
N GLY A 341 2.69 15.45 -6.25
CA GLY A 341 1.83 15.23 -7.39
C GLY A 341 2.56 14.93 -8.71
N MET A 342 3.79 14.48 -8.66
CA MET A 342 4.45 13.92 -9.84
C MET A 342 4.07 12.45 -10.00
N ALA A 343 3.78 12.01 -11.21
CA ALA A 343 3.62 10.61 -11.56
C ALA A 343 4.76 10.17 -12.48
N TYR A 344 5.33 9.03 -12.17
CA TYR A 344 6.28 8.31 -12.99
C TYR A 344 5.57 7.07 -13.51
N ILE A 345 5.50 6.94 -14.83
CA ILE A 345 4.81 5.85 -15.51
C ILE A 345 5.86 5.05 -16.27
N TYR A 346 5.97 3.78 -15.95
CA TYR A 346 6.85 2.85 -16.64
C TYR A 346 6.06 1.98 -17.60
N GLU A 347 6.48 1.92 -18.84
CA GLU A 347 5.94 1.01 -19.84
C GLU A 347 7.05 0.02 -20.22
N PRO A 348 6.95 -1.27 -19.78
CA PRO A 348 7.93 -2.26 -20.16
C PRO A 348 8.03 -2.34 -21.69
N PRO A 349 9.24 -2.51 -22.25
CA PRO A 349 9.36 -2.80 -23.68
C PRO A 349 8.55 -4.07 -23.96
N LEU A 350 7.79 -4.05 -25.04
CA LEU A 350 7.07 -5.24 -25.51
C LEU A 350 8.07 -6.39 -25.64
N ILE A 351 7.91 -7.39 -24.78
CA ILE A 351 8.72 -8.62 -24.80
C ILE A 351 8.20 -9.55 -25.89
#